data_53586a3632240bff92ac5f5a43bedfa5
#
_entry.id   53586a3632240bff92ac5f5a43bedfa5
#
_cell.length_a   1.000
_cell.length_b   1.000
_cell.length_c   1.000
_cell.angle_alpha   90.00
_cell.angle_beta   90.00
_cell.angle_gamma   90.00
#
_symmetry.space_group_name_H-M   'P 1'
#
loop_
_entity.id
_entity.type
_entity.pdbx_description
1 polymer ?
#
loop_
_entity_poly.entity_id
_entity_poly.type
_entity_poly.pdbx_seq_one_letter_code
_entity_poly.pdbx_strand_id
1 'polypeptide(L)'
;MRYVDGYVVPVPKRKLEAYRRMAQKAGKVWREHGALELVECVADDVKPGKLTSFPQSVKLKKSETVVFSYIVYKSRAHRDRVNAKVMKDPRITGMGDMKNMPFDAKRMFWGGFKVLVDA
;
A
#
# COMPACT_ATOMS: atom_id res chain seq x y z
N MET A 1 -15.48 5.46 -14.39
CA MET A 1 -14.62 4.25 -14.22
C MET A 1 -13.91 4.31 -12.89
N ARG A 2 -13.86 3.20 -12.19
CA ARG A 2 -13.15 3.12 -10.91
C ARG A 2 -11.67 3.39 -11.10
N TYR A 3 -11.02 3.77 -10.01
CA TYR A 3 -9.62 4.13 -9.98
C TYR A 3 -8.93 3.37 -8.85
N VAL A 4 -7.70 2.93 -9.07
CA VAL A 4 -6.99 2.09 -8.10
C VAL A 4 -5.58 2.65 -7.86
N ASP A 5 -5.23 2.87 -6.59
CA ASP A 5 -3.83 3.07 -6.20
C ASP A 5 -3.25 1.71 -5.84
N GLY A 6 -2.18 1.32 -6.50
CA GLY A 6 -1.48 0.06 -6.23
C GLY A 6 -0.11 0.31 -5.60
N TYR A 7 0.26 -0.53 -4.65
CA TYR A 7 1.50 -0.41 -3.88
C TYR A 7 2.27 -1.72 -3.86
N VAL A 8 3.59 -1.63 -3.90
CA VAL A 8 4.48 -2.77 -3.65
C VAL A 8 5.44 -2.35 -2.55
N VAL A 9 5.47 -3.12 -1.47
CA VAL A 9 6.13 -2.71 -0.21
C VAL A 9 7.03 -3.81 0.32
N PRO A 10 8.34 -3.56 0.52
CA PRO A 10 9.21 -4.51 1.21
C PRO A 10 9.05 -4.34 2.72
N VAL A 11 8.76 -5.45 3.41
CA VAL A 11 8.50 -5.45 4.86
C VAL A 11 9.42 -6.48 5.52
N PRO A 12 10.21 -6.09 6.53
CA PRO A 12 10.96 -7.09 7.31
C PRO A 12 9.99 -8.12 7.92
N LYS A 13 10.30 -9.41 7.76
CA LYS A 13 9.44 -10.49 8.26
C LYS A 13 9.15 -10.33 9.76
N ARG A 14 10.14 -9.93 10.54
CA ARG A 14 9.98 -9.70 11.99
C ARG A 14 9.06 -8.52 12.33
N LYS A 15 8.79 -7.65 11.37
CA LYS A 15 7.93 -6.48 11.56
C LYS A 15 6.58 -6.62 10.88
N LEU A 16 6.28 -7.79 10.34
CA LEU A 16 5.03 -7.99 9.57
C LEU A 16 3.80 -7.73 10.44
N GLU A 17 3.80 -8.17 11.69
CA GLU A 17 2.67 -7.93 12.60
C GLU A 17 2.51 -6.44 12.92
N ALA A 18 3.61 -5.72 13.13
CA ALA A 18 3.55 -4.28 13.32
C ALA A 18 3.02 -3.57 12.08
N TYR A 19 3.44 -4.02 10.89
CA TYR A 19 2.93 -3.52 9.62
C TYR A 19 1.41 -3.76 9.49
N ARG A 20 0.96 -4.98 9.81
CA ARG A 20 -0.46 -5.33 9.74
C ARG A 20 -1.30 -4.39 10.61
N ARG A 21 -0.86 -4.14 11.84
CA ARG A 21 -1.58 -3.26 12.77
C ARG A 21 -1.63 -1.81 12.27
N MET A 22 -0.51 -1.32 11.75
CA MET A 22 -0.43 0.02 11.17
C MET A 22 -1.36 0.14 9.96
N ALA A 23 -1.30 -0.82 9.05
CA ALA A 23 -2.11 -0.83 7.83
C ALA A 23 -3.60 -0.93 8.15
N GLN A 24 -3.98 -1.68 9.19
CA GLN A 24 -5.37 -1.78 9.62
C GLN A 24 -5.90 -0.44 10.11
N LYS A 25 -5.11 0.27 10.92
CA LYS A 25 -5.48 1.62 11.39
C LYS A 25 -5.60 2.61 10.24
N ALA A 26 -4.59 2.63 9.36
CA ALA A 26 -4.60 3.49 8.19
C ALA A 26 -5.80 3.18 7.28
N GLY A 27 -6.07 1.90 7.07
CA GLY A 27 -7.18 1.45 6.23
C GLY A 27 -8.54 1.97 6.71
N LYS A 28 -8.77 1.98 8.01
CA LYS A 28 -9.98 2.56 8.60
C LYS A 28 -10.12 4.04 8.24
N VAL A 29 -9.03 4.79 8.31
CA VAL A 29 -9.04 6.22 8.00
C VAL A 29 -9.40 6.45 6.53
N TRP A 30 -8.77 5.70 5.61
CA TRP A 30 -9.09 5.78 4.18
C TRP A 30 -10.56 5.46 3.92
N ARG A 31 -11.08 4.39 4.53
CA ARG A 31 -12.46 3.97 4.35
C ARG A 31 -13.44 5.02 4.89
N GLU A 32 -13.16 5.60 6.04
CA GLU A 32 -14.00 6.65 6.62
C GLU A 32 -14.04 7.90 5.76
N HIS A 33 -12.95 8.22 5.06
CA HIS A 33 -12.90 9.35 4.16
C HIS A 33 -13.44 9.04 2.75
N GLY A 34 -13.87 7.82 2.51
CA GLY A 34 -14.63 7.49 1.31
C GLY A 34 -14.02 6.48 0.36
N ALA A 35 -12.81 5.95 0.63
CA ALA A 35 -12.27 4.87 -0.19
C ALA A 35 -13.23 3.69 -0.22
N LEU A 36 -13.42 3.07 -1.39
CA LEU A 36 -14.36 1.95 -1.54
C LEU A 36 -13.80 0.66 -0.95
N GLU A 37 -12.50 0.43 -1.14
CA GLU A 37 -11.79 -0.73 -0.60
C GLU A 37 -10.36 -0.34 -0.28
N LEU A 38 -9.80 -1.00 0.71
CA LEU A 38 -8.36 -0.98 0.98
C LEU A 38 -7.97 -2.39 1.39
N VAL A 39 -7.09 -3.02 0.62
CA VAL A 39 -6.71 -4.42 0.82
C VAL A 39 -5.19 -4.52 0.84
N GLU A 40 -4.67 -5.21 1.86
CA GLU A 40 -3.24 -5.48 2.02
C GLU A 40 -3.03 -6.99 1.89
N CYS A 41 -2.13 -7.40 0.99
CA CYS A 41 -1.86 -8.80 0.72
C CYS A 41 -0.38 -9.10 0.93
N VAL A 42 -0.06 -10.15 1.69
CA VAL A 42 1.31 -10.58 1.89
C VAL A 42 1.66 -11.71 0.92
N ALA A 43 2.91 -11.71 0.43
CA ALA A 43 3.38 -12.71 -0.52
C ALA A 43 3.23 -14.12 0.03
N ASP A 44 2.71 -15.03 -0.79
CA ASP A 44 2.54 -16.44 -0.50
C ASP A 44 3.22 -17.27 -1.58
N ASP A 45 2.80 -17.14 -2.83
CA ASP A 45 3.39 -17.82 -3.98
C ASP A 45 3.99 -16.78 -4.93
N VAL A 46 5.11 -16.19 -4.52
CA VAL A 46 5.79 -15.13 -5.28
C VAL A 46 7.26 -15.49 -5.39
N LYS A 47 7.74 -15.71 -6.62
CA LYS A 47 9.10 -16.14 -6.90
C LYS A 47 9.89 -15.10 -7.70
N PRO A 48 11.22 -15.04 -7.55
CA PRO A 48 12.05 -14.22 -8.43
C PRO A 48 11.92 -14.68 -9.87
N GLY A 49 11.99 -13.74 -10.80
CA GLY A 49 12.00 -14.03 -12.23
C GLY A 49 13.37 -13.79 -12.85
N LYS A 50 13.48 -14.00 -14.17
CA LYS A 50 14.72 -13.74 -14.90
C LYS A 50 14.93 -12.25 -15.17
N LEU A 51 13.92 -11.57 -15.70
CA LEU A 51 14.02 -10.15 -16.02
C LEU A 51 13.58 -9.28 -14.86
N THR A 52 12.43 -9.61 -14.28
CA THR A 52 11.88 -8.89 -13.13
C THR A 52 10.85 -9.75 -12.41
N SER A 53 10.43 -9.31 -11.25
CA SER A 53 9.43 -9.98 -10.41
C SER A 53 9.06 -9.02 -9.29
N PHE A 54 8.07 -9.38 -8.48
CA PHE A 54 7.76 -8.58 -7.29
C PHE A 54 8.97 -8.45 -6.37
N PRO A 55 9.70 -9.52 -6.01
CA PRO A 55 10.90 -9.35 -5.17
C PRO A 55 11.96 -8.45 -5.81
N GLN A 56 12.24 -8.62 -7.09
CA GLN A 56 13.26 -7.83 -7.78
C GLN A 56 12.88 -6.35 -7.87
N SER A 57 11.59 -6.06 -8.00
CA SER A 57 11.10 -4.68 -8.15
C SER A 57 11.41 -3.81 -6.93
N VAL A 58 11.52 -4.40 -5.74
CA VAL A 58 11.83 -3.70 -4.48
C VAL A 58 13.19 -4.10 -3.92
N LYS A 59 14.04 -4.78 -4.69
CA LYS A 59 15.37 -5.25 -4.25
C LYS A 59 15.26 -5.98 -2.92
N LEU A 60 14.37 -6.96 -2.84
CA LEU A 60 13.99 -7.65 -1.62
C LEU A 60 15.18 -8.34 -0.96
N LYS A 61 15.34 -8.11 0.35
CA LYS A 61 16.34 -8.80 1.17
C LYS A 61 15.79 -10.14 1.66
N LYS A 62 16.70 -11.06 2.05
CA LYS A 62 16.30 -12.39 2.55
C LYS A 62 15.39 -12.32 3.77
N SER A 63 15.59 -11.31 4.62
CA SER A 63 14.82 -11.11 5.85
C SER A 63 13.48 -10.42 5.62
N GLU A 64 13.14 -10.13 4.36
CA GLU A 64 11.95 -9.37 4.00
C GLU A 64 10.93 -10.20 3.24
N THR A 65 9.69 -9.75 3.28
CA THR A 65 8.62 -10.22 2.41
C THR A 65 8.03 -9.05 1.62
N VAL A 66 7.29 -9.36 0.57
CA VAL A 66 6.61 -8.34 -0.25
C VAL A 66 5.16 -8.26 0.16
N VAL A 67 4.69 -7.05 0.35
CA VAL A 67 3.26 -6.76 0.49
C VAL A 67 2.79 -6.07 -0.79
N PHE A 68 1.71 -6.57 -1.35
CA PHE A 68 0.97 -5.96 -2.46
C PHE A 68 -0.33 -5.42 -1.89
N SER A 69 -0.56 -4.12 -2.08
CA SER A 69 -1.79 -3.52 -1.57
C SER A 69 -2.46 -2.65 -2.61
N TYR A 70 -3.75 -2.43 -2.45
CA TYR A 70 -4.48 -1.55 -3.35
C TYR A 70 -5.62 -0.87 -2.63
N ILE A 71 -5.94 0.33 -3.11
CA ILE A 71 -7.06 1.13 -2.63
C ILE A 71 -7.93 1.46 -3.83
N VAL A 72 -9.23 1.24 -3.72
CA VAL A 72 -10.19 1.44 -4.79
C VAL A 72 -11.03 2.69 -4.53
N TYR A 73 -11.19 3.50 -5.55
CA TYR A 73 -11.98 4.74 -5.53
C TYR A 73 -12.97 4.77 -6.69
N LYS A 74 -13.97 5.64 -6.62
CA LYS A 74 -14.97 5.81 -7.68
C LYS A 74 -14.37 6.37 -8.97
N SER A 75 -13.36 7.26 -8.83
CA SER A 75 -12.73 7.97 -9.93
C SER A 75 -11.41 8.56 -9.46
N ARG A 76 -10.61 9.09 -10.37
CA ARG A 76 -9.40 9.82 -10.00
C ARG A 76 -9.70 11.05 -9.14
N ALA A 77 -10.73 11.82 -9.50
CA ALA A 77 -11.12 12.99 -8.71
C ALA A 77 -11.54 12.60 -7.29
N HIS A 78 -12.26 11.49 -7.14
CA HIS A 78 -12.63 10.94 -5.84
C HIS A 78 -11.38 10.54 -5.04
N ARG A 79 -10.43 9.85 -5.68
CA ARG A 79 -9.14 9.50 -5.07
C ARG A 79 -8.41 10.72 -4.54
N ASP A 80 -8.32 11.77 -5.34
CA ASP A 80 -7.62 12.99 -4.96
C ASP A 80 -8.29 13.66 -3.75
N ARG A 81 -9.63 13.68 -3.70
CA ARG A 81 -10.36 14.24 -2.55
C ARG A 81 -10.17 13.40 -1.29
N VAL A 82 -10.26 12.08 -1.40
CA VAL A 82 -10.05 11.18 -0.26
C VAL A 82 -8.64 11.35 0.30
N ASN A 83 -7.63 11.32 -0.56
CA ASN A 83 -6.24 11.48 -0.14
C ASN A 83 -5.99 12.84 0.52
N ALA A 84 -6.59 13.90 0.00
CA ALA A 84 -6.45 15.22 0.61
C ALA A 84 -6.99 15.24 2.05
N LYS A 85 -8.13 14.59 2.29
CA LYS A 85 -8.70 14.47 3.64
C LYS A 85 -7.85 13.59 4.55
N VAL A 86 -7.37 12.46 4.02
CA VAL A 86 -6.53 11.52 4.78
C VAL A 86 -5.24 12.20 5.23
N MET A 87 -4.59 12.94 4.35
CA MET A 87 -3.32 13.61 4.66
C MET A 87 -3.46 14.71 5.71
N LYS A 88 -4.66 15.17 6.00
CA LYS A 88 -4.96 16.13 7.06
C LYS A 88 -5.49 15.48 8.33
N ASP A 89 -5.77 14.18 8.30
CA ASP A 89 -6.32 13.47 9.45
C ASP A 89 -5.24 13.26 10.51
N PRO A 90 -5.47 13.67 11.78
CA PRO A 90 -4.47 13.53 12.84
C PRO A 90 -4.04 12.07 13.07
N ARG A 91 -4.90 11.10 12.80
CA ARG A 91 -4.56 9.69 12.94
C ARG A 91 -3.47 9.26 11.95
N ILE A 92 -3.38 9.94 10.79
CA ILE A 92 -2.35 9.69 9.78
C ILE A 92 -1.11 10.56 10.04
N THR A 93 -1.29 11.85 10.24
CA THR A 93 -0.17 12.77 10.50
C THR A 93 0.53 12.43 11.81
N GLY A 94 -0.18 11.83 12.78
CA GLY A 94 0.37 11.41 14.06
C GLY A 94 1.08 10.06 14.03
N MET A 95 1.11 9.34 12.92
CA MET A 95 1.81 8.06 12.81
C MET A 95 3.33 8.20 12.85
N GLY A 96 3.85 9.41 12.68
CA GLY A 96 5.26 9.69 12.79
C GLY A 96 5.98 9.70 11.46
N ASP A 97 7.31 9.65 11.55
CA ASP A 97 8.22 9.77 10.42
C ASP A 97 8.27 8.46 9.61
N MET A 98 8.40 8.57 8.29
CA MET A 98 8.57 7.44 7.39
C MET A 98 9.77 6.56 7.75
N LYS A 99 10.79 7.12 8.40
CA LYS A 99 11.96 6.36 8.86
C LYS A 99 11.62 5.32 9.93
N ASN A 100 10.56 5.55 10.70
CA ASN A 100 10.15 4.69 11.81
C ASN A 100 9.03 3.72 11.44
N MET A 101 8.61 3.70 10.18
CA MET A 101 7.58 2.78 9.71
C MET A 101 8.12 1.35 9.63
N PRO A 102 7.26 0.34 9.83
CA PRO A 102 7.67 -1.07 9.78
C PRO A 102 7.85 -1.57 8.34
N PHE A 103 8.39 -0.75 7.45
CA PHE A 103 8.71 -1.08 6.07
C PHE A 103 9.73 -0.07 5.54
N ASP A 104 10.39 -0.41 4.41
CA ASP A 104 11.35 0.50 3.80
C ASP A 104 10.66 1.39 2.76
N ALA A 105 10.38 2.62 3.15
CA ALA A 105 9.71 3.60 2.30
C ALA A 105 10.54 4.01 1.07
N LYS A 106 11.85 3.84 1.11
CA LYS A 106 12.74 4.20 -0.01
C LYS A 106 12.60 3.24 -1.17
N ARG A 107 12.30 1.96 -0.89
CA ARG A 107 12.16 0.92 -1.92
C ARG A 107 10.71 0.62 -2.25
N MET A 108 9.77 1.11 -1.46
CA MET A 108 8.34 1.04 -1.77
C MET A 108 8.04 1.89 -2.99
N PHE A 109 7.10 1.44 -3.82
CA PHE A 109 6.59 2.27 -4.90
C PHE A 109 5.08 2.09 -5.05
N TRP A 110 4.45 3.07 -5.67
CA TRP A 110 3.01 3.08 -5.86
C TRP A 110 2.63 3.92 -7.07
N GLY A 111 1.41 3.76 -7.53
CA GLY A 111 0.89 4.56 -8.61
C GLY A 111 -0.62 4.43 -8.74
N GLY A 112 -1.21 5.37 -9.48
CA GLY A 112 -2.65 5.39 -9.72
C GLY A 112 -2.98 4.86 -11.11
N PHE A 113 -4.02 4.03 -11.19
CA PHE A 113 -4.43 3.32 -12.40
C PHE A 113 -5.93 3.45 -12.64
N LYS A 114 -6.30 3.75 -13.87
CA LYS A 114 -7.71 3.67 -14.27
C LYS A 114 -8.07 2.21 -14.53
N VAL A 115 -9.24 1.78 -14.06
CA VAL A 115 -9.75 0.46 -14.41
C VAL A 115 -10.02 0.42 -15.91
N LEU A 116 -9.38 -0.50 -16.61
CA LEU A 116 -9.53 -0.68 -18.05
C LEU A 116 -10.59 -1.73 -18.38
N VAL A 117 -10.58 -2.83 -17.64
CA VAL A 117 -11.53 -3.92 -17.79
C VAL A 117 -12.05 -4.31 -16.42
N ASP A 118 -13.36 -4.39 -16.30
CA ASP A 118 -14.04 -4.84 -15.08
C ASP A 118 -15.04 -5.93 -15.52
N ALA A 119 -14.51 -7.14 -15.63
CA ALA A 119 -15.30 -8.27 -16.14
C ALA A 119 -16.20 -8.88 -15.06
#